data_4e682b077c93aa3b34848c98be317dc3
#
_entry.id   4e682b077c93aa3b34848c98be317dc3
#
_cell.length_a   1.000
_cell.length_b   1.000
_cell.length_c   1.000
_cell.angle_alpha   90.00
_cell.angle_beta   90.00
_cell.angle_gamma   90.00
#
_symmetry.space_group_name_H-M   'P 1'
#
loop_
_entity.id
_entity.type
_entity.pdbx_description
1 polymer ?
#
loop_
_entity_poly.entity_id
_entity_poly.type
_entity_poly.pdbx_seq_one_letter_code
_entity_poly.pdbx_strand_id
1 'polypeptide(L)'
;MLIQLKIENIALIEIIEINFEKGLNIITGDSGSGKSLILDSLNALFGGTNIPLKHLIRPGKDFCVIEAIFSSSSQINNWLISNGFEITSSELQIKRKSYKKNNKILSKYSLNDLPINRQSLEKLGAFLIDFAGQSDTF
;
A
#
# COMPACT_ATOMS: atom_id res chain seq x y z
N MET A 1 1.25 -0.66 12.51
CA MET A 1 2.55 -1.23 12.10
C MET A 1 2.38 -2.07 10.85
N LEU A 2 3.23 -1.87 9.90
CA LEU A 2 3.21 -2.66 8.67
C LEU A 2 3.71 -4.08 8.95
N ILE A 3 2.90 -5.08 8.61
CA ILE A 3 3.20 -6.49 8.84
C ILE A 3 3.70 -7.18 7.58
N GLN A 4 3.06 -6.88 6.46
CA GLN A 4 3.39 -7.55 5.20
C GLN A 4 3.14 -6.61 4.03
N LEU A 5 3.95 -6.74 3.01
CA LEU A 5 3.78 -6.02 1.74
C LEU A 5 3.95 -7.00 0.59
N LYS A 6 2.98 -7.00 -0.30
CA LYS A 6 3.03 -7.77 -1.54
C LYS A 6 2.94 -6.82 -2.72
N ILE A 7 3.82 -7.01 -3.68
CA ILE A 7 3.87 -6.19 -4.89
C ILE A 7 3.95 -7.12 -6.08
N GLU A 8 3.10 -6.90 -7.06
CA GLU A 8 3.09 -7.68 -8.29
C GLU A 8 3.00 -6.75 -9.50
N ASN A 9 3.90 -6.94 -10.44
CA ASN A 9 3.94 -6.23 -11.72
C ASN A 9 4.03 -4.70 -11.58
N ILE A 10 4.80 -4.23 -10.63
CA ILE A 10 5.03 -2.81 -10.44
C ILE A 10 6.40 -2.44 -10.99
N ALA A 11 6.43 -1.57 -11.98
CA ALA A 11 7.68 -1.08 -12.59
C ALA A 11 8.59 -2.26 -12.96
N LEU A 12 9.74 -2.39 -12.32
CA LEU A 12 10.69 -3.47 -12.59
C LEU A 12 10.46 -4.71 -11.74
N ILE A 13 9.49 -4.67 -10.82
CA ILE A 13 9.21 -5.78 -9.93
C ILE A 13 8.18 -6.71 -10.56
N GLU A 14 8.52 -7.98 -10.73
CA GLU A 14 7.55 -8.97 -11.15
C GLU A 14 6.68 -9.40 -9.97
N ILE A 15 7.33 -9.84 -8.88
CA ILE A 15 6.62 -10.20 -7.66
C ILE A 15 7.58 -10.11 -6.47
N ILE A 16 7.07 -9.54 -5.39
CA ILE A 16 7.80 -9.46 -4.13
C ILE A 16 6.80 -9.63 -2.99
N GLU A 17 7.22 -10.36 -1.97
CA GLU A 17 6.49 -10.46 -0.72
C GLU A 17 7.47 -10.24 0.42
N ILE A 18 7.17 -9.25 1.26
CA ILE A 18 8.03 -8.90 2.39
C ILE A 18 7.22 -9.02 3.67
N ASN A 19 7.76 -9.78 4.62
CA ASN A 19 7.19 -9.89 5.96
C ASN A 19 8.07 -9.09 6.91
N PHE A 20 7.45 -8.19 7.66
CA PHE A 20 8.16 -7.31 8.59
C PHE A 20 8.03 -7.85 9.99
N GLU A 21 9.16 -8.01 10.67
CA GLU A 21 9.17 -8.44 12.05
C GLU A 21 9.05 -7.24 12.98
N LYS A 22 8.41 -7.47 14.10
CA LYS A 22 8.24 -6.43 15.10
C LYS A 22 9.60 -5.96 15.61
N GLY A 23 9.85 -4.67 15.47
CA GLY A 23 11.08 -4.06 15.96
C GLY A 23 12.28 -4.20 15.04
N LEU A 24 12.13 -4.88 13.92
CA LEU A 24 13.22 -5.05 13.00
C LEU A 24 12.72 -4.93 11.57
N ASN A 25 12.56 -3.73 11.13
CA ASN A 25 12.12 -3.48 9.76
C ASN A 25 13.35 -3.23 8.91
N ILE A 26 13.89 -4.32 8.42
CA ILE A 26 15.07 -4.23 7.63
C ILE A 26 14.69 -4.09 6.17
N ILE A 27 14.65 -2.87 5.74
CA ILE A 27 14.82 -2.62 4.33
C ILE A 27 16.30 -2.32 4.18
N THR A 28 17.10 -3.30 4.38
CA THR A 28 18.53 -3.18 4.16
C THR A 28 18.80 -3.47 2.70
N GLY A 29 18.38 -2.62 1.89
CA GLY A 29 18.95 -2.64 0.57
C GLY A 29 20.34 -2.06 0.69
N ASP A 30 21.26 -2.70 0.09
CA ASP A 30 22.58 -2.19 -0.10
C ASP A 30 22.56 -0.90 -0.89
N SER A 31 21.47 -0.57 -1.46
CA SER A 31 21.29 0.69 -2.18
C SER A 31 19.93 1.24 -1.85
N GLY A 32 19.79 2.52 -1.96
CA GLY A 32 18.50 3.14 -1.86
C GLY A 32 17.48 2.67 -2.88
N SER A 33 17.90 1.98 -3.94
CA SER A 33 16.98 1.64 -5.03
C SER A 33 15.88 0.67 -4.60
N GLY A 34 16.21 -0.39 -3.86
CA GLY A 34 15.20 -1.32 -3.36
C GLY A 34 14.31 -0.67 -2.32
N LYS A 35 14.90 0.10 -1.41
CA LYS A 35 14.18 0.82 -0.41
C LYS A 35 13.26 1.87 -1.03
N SER A 36 13.75 2.62 -2.00
CA SER A 36 12.96 3.64 -2.69
C SER A 36 11.78 3.04 -3.41
N LEU A 37 11.97 1.90 -4.06
CA LEU A 37 10.88 1.25 -4.79
C LEU A 37 9.79 0.76 -3.84
N ILE A 38 10.16 0.24 -2.67
CA ILE A 38 9.20 -0.18 -1.65
C ILE A 38 8.41 1.03 -1.14
N LEU A 39 9.11 2.12 -0.83
CA LEU A 39 8.47 3.34 -0.36
C LEU A 39 7.56 3.94 -1.42
N ASP A 40 8.00 3.94 -2.68
CA ASP A 40 7.20 4.44 -3.78
C ASP A 40 5.97 3.56 -4.01
N SER A 41 6.09 2.25 -3.79
CA SER A 41 4.95 1.34 -3.89
C SER A 41 3.94 1.60 -2.77
N LEU A 42 4.40 1.83 -1.55
CA LEU A 42 3.50 2.21 -0.45
C LEU A 42 2.82 3.55 -0.73
N ASN A 43 3.56 4.51 -1.26
CA ASN A 43 2.98 5.78 -1.70
C ASN A 43 1.88 5.55 -2.73
N ALA A 44 2.14 4.72 -3.73
CA ALA A 44 1.17 4.40 -4.77
C ALA A 44 -0.05 3.67 -4.21
N LEU A 45 0.14 2.81 -3.23
CA LEU A 45 -0.97 2.10 -2.58
C LEU A 45 -1.98 3.07 -1.99
N PHE A 46 -1.51 4.17 -1.42
CA PHE A 46 -2.37 5.18 -0.82
C PHE A 46 -2.73 6.32 -1.78
N GLY A 47 -2.61 6.08 -3.06
CA GLY A 47 -3.06 7.04 -4.07
C GLY A 47 -2.04 8.10 -4.46
N GLY A 48 -0.82 8.01 -3.96
CA GLY A 48 0.24 8.94 -4.33
C GLY A 48 0.76 8.71 -5.75
N THR A 49 1.60 9.61 -6.21
CA THR A 49 2.06 9.64 -7.60
C THR A 49 3.58 9.60 -7.72
N ASN A 50 4.29 9.11 -6.70
CA ASN A 50 5.73 8.98 -6.80
C ASN A 50 6.15 8.10 -7.96
N ILE A 51 5.35 7.06 -8.27
CA ILE A 51 5.49 6.32 -9.51
C ILE A 51 4.48 6.91 -10.49
N PRO A 52 4.95 7.51 -11.58
CA PRO A 52 4.02 8.03 -12.59
C PRO A 52 3.09 6.92 -13.10
N LEU A 53 1.83 7.26 -13.31
CA LEU A 53 0.81 6.27 -13.68
C LEU A 53 1.21 5.47 -14.92
N LYS A 54 1.82 6.12 -15.90
CA LYS A 54 2.25 5.45 -17.12
C LYS A 54 3.38 4.44 -16.91
N HIS A 55 4.07 4.50 -15.75
CA HIS A 55 5.16 3.58 -15.41
C HIS A 55 4.79 2.62 -14.29
N LEU A 56 3.56 2.69 -13.80
CA LEU A 56 3.14 1.88 -12.67
C LEU A 56 3.11 0.39 -13.02
N ILE A 57 2.45 0.05 -14.12
CA ILE A 57 2.31 -1.35 -14.54
C ILE A 57 3.58 -1.78 -15.26
N ARG A 58 4.11 -2.93 -14.86
CA ARG A 58 5.30 -3.51 -15.46
C ARG A 58 5.14 -3.63 -16.98
N PRO A 59 6.16 -3.27 -17.77
CA PRO A 59 6.08 -3.41 -19.23
C PRO A 59 5.73 -4.84 -19.63
N GLY A 60 4.79 -4.97 -20.57
CA GLY A 60 4.31 -6.26 -21.05
C GLY A 60 3.21 -6.88 -20.21
N LYS A 61 2.80 -6.24 -19.15
CA LYS A 61 1.71 -6.71 -18.29
C LYS A 61 0.50 -5.78 -18.40
N ASP A 62 -0.67 -6.33 -18.11
CA ASP A 62 -1.93 -5.59 -18.20
C ASP A 62 -2.46 -5.12 -16.85
N PHE A 63 -1.86 -5.58 -15.75
CA PHE A 63 -2.30 -5.23 -14.42
C PHE A 63 -1.12 -5.22 -13.45
N CYS A 64 -1.35 -4.58 -12.31
CA CYS A 64 -0.44 -4.65 -11.17
C CYS A 64 -1.25 -4.65 -9.88
N VAL A 65 -0.64 -5.14 -8.81
CA VAL A 65 -1.27 -5.23 -7.49
C VAL A 65 -0.27 -4.78 -6.43
N ILE A 66 -0.75 -3.95 -5.51
CA ILE A 66 -0.02 -3.63 -4.29
C ILE A 66 -0.96 -3.96 -3.13
N GLU A 67 -0.47 -4.74 -2.19
CA GLU A 67 -1.25 -5.14 -1.02
C GLU A 67 -0.39 -5.01 0.22
N ALA A 68 -0.94 -4.37 1.25
CA ALA A 68 -0.25 -4.23 2.53
C ALA A 68 -1.16 -4.66 3.66
N ILE A 69 -0.58 -5.28 4.66
CA ILE A 69 -1.27 -5.66 5.89
C ILE A 69 -0.64 -4.88 7.03
N PHE A 70 -1.50 -4.18 7.78
CA PHE A 70 -1.10 -3.41 8.95
C PHE A 70 -1.78 -3.98 10.19
N SER A 71 -1.12 -3.92 11.33
CA SER A 71 -1.80 -4.17 12.58
C SER A 71 -2.67 -2.95 12.91
N SER A 72 -3.86 -3.21 13.44
CA SER A 72 -4.78 -2.14 13.81
C SER A 72 -4.49 -1.65 15.23
N SER A 73 -5.11 -0.54 15.58
CA SER A 73 -5.07 0.05 16.92
C SER A 73 -6.44 0.61 17.25
N SER A 74 -6.64 1.02 18.50
CA SER A 74 -7.92 1.62 18.90
C SER A 74 -8.21 2.89 18.10
N GLN A 75 -7.19 3.68 17.78
CA GLN A 75 -7.38 4.90 17.00
C GLN A 75 -7.73 4.61 15.56
N ILE A 76 -7.09 3.60 14.97
CA ILE A 76 -7.42 3.16 13.61
C ILE A 76 -8.85 2.62 13.58
N ASN A 77 -9.21 1.82 14.59
CA ASN A 77 -10.55 1.26 14.70
C ASN A 77 -11.59 2.37 14.80
N ASN A 78 -11.31 3.41 15.59
CA ASN A 78 -12.23 4.56 15.70
C ASN A 78 -12.40 5.26 14.37
N TRP A 79 -11.31 5.43 13.62
CA TRP A 79 -11.38 6.02 12.29
C TRP A 79 -12.25 5.17 11.36
N LEU A 80 -12.06 3.86 11.40
CA LEU A 80 -12.83 2.93 10.56
C LEU A 80 -14.32 3.02 10.87
N ILE A 81 -14.68 2.97 12.14
CA ILE A 81 -16.08 3.07 12.57
C ILE A 81 -16.69 4.40 12.12
N SER A 82 -15.95 5.49 12.29
CA SER A 82 -16.40 6.81 11.90
C SER A 82 -16.63 6.95 10.39
N ASN A 83 -15.98 6.11 9.61
CA ASN A 83 -16.08 6.11 8.16
C ASN A 83 -16.94 4.96 7.61
N GLY A 84 -17.71 4.31 8.47
CA GLY A 84 -18.67 3.30 8.04
C GLY A 84 -18.12 1.89 7.84
N PHE A 85 -16.92 1.62 8.30
CA PHE A 85 -16.34 0.30 8.21
C PHE A 85 -16.55 -0.48 9.49
N GLU A 86 -16.80 -1.78 9.36
CA GLU A 86 -16.88 -2.68 10.50
C GLU A 86 -15.48 -3.18 10.85
N ILE A 87 -15.27 -3.44 12.14
CA ILE A 87 -14.02 -4.00 12.62
C ILE A 87 -14.17 -5.50 12.68
N THR A 88 -13.54 -6.20 11.75
CA THR A 88 -13.66 -7.65 11.64
C THR A 88 -12.37 -8.38 11.96
N SER A 89 -11.27 -7.65 12.17
CA SER A 89 -9.98 -8.25 12.39
C SER A 89 -9.07 -7.28 13.14
N SER A 90 -8.03 -7.82 13.78
CA SER A 90 -6.96 -7.01 14.36
C SER A 90 -5.99 -6.51 13.30
N GLU A 91 -6.19 -6.88 12.06
CA GLU A 91 -5.35 -6.49 10.94
C GLU A 91 -6.15 -5.74 9.90
N LEU A 92 -5.45 -4.84 9.21
CA LEU A 92 -5.99 -4.09 8.08
C LEU A 92 -5.31 -4.55 6.82
N GLN A 93 -6.09 -5.01 5.85
CA GLN A 93 -5.58 -5.34 4.53
C GLN A 93 -5.98 -4.23 3.57
N ILE A 94 -5.00 -3.59 2.97
CA ILE A 94 -5.22 -2.52 2.01
C ILE A 94 -4.66 -2.97 0.67
N LYS A 95 -5.45 -2.82 -0.37
CA LYS A 95 -5.09 -3.33 -1.69
C LYS A 95 -5.44 -2.32 -2.76
N ARG A 96 -4.52 -2.14 -3.70
CA ARG A 96 -4.77 -1.42 -4.94
C ARG A 96 -4.48 -2.35 -6.10
N LYS A 97 -5.46 -2.50 -6.99
CA LYS A 97 -5.26 -3.16 -8.27
C LYS A 97 -5.44 -2.15 -9.37
N SER A 98 -4.43 -2.01 -10.22
CA SER A 98 -4.48 -1.14 -11.38
C SER A 98 -4.40 -1.97 -12.64
N TYR A 99 -5.14 -1.59 -13.66
CA TYR A 99 -5.22 -2.35 -14.90
C TYR A 99 -5.43 -1.44 -16.09
N LYS A 100 -4.99 -1.92 -17.24
CA LYS A 100 -5.13 -1.19 -18.49
C LYS A 100 -6.48 -1.47 -19.11
N LYS A 101 -7.15 -0.41 -19.54
CA LYS A 101 -8.41 -0.49 -20.27
C LYS A 101 -8.50 0.68 -21.25
N ASN A 102 -8.58 0.37 -22.55
CA ASN A 102 -8.72 1.38 -23.59
C ASN A 102 -7.65 2.47 -23.50
N ASN A 103 -6.39 2.07 -23.37
CA ASN A 103 -5.23 2.96 -23.24
C ASN A 103 -5.23 3.82 -21.98
N LYS A 104 -6.08 3.50 -21.02
CA LYS A 104 -6.12 4.16 -19.73
C LYS A 104 -5.78 3.17 -18.62
N ILE A 105 -5.27 3.69 -17.51
CA ILE A 105 -5.02 2.89 -16.33
C ILE A 105 -6.07 3.23 -15.30
N LEU A 106 -6.84 2.22 -14.90
CA LEU A 106 -7.87 2.33 -13.89
C LEU A 106 -7.39 1.64 -12.62
N SER A 107 -7.79 2.17 -11.48
CA SER A 107 -7.41 1.61 -10.19
C SER A 107 -8.64 1.31 -9.34
N LYS A 108 -8.58 0.19 -8.63
CA LYS A 108 -9.56 -0.18 -7.61
C LYS A 108 -8.85 -0.32 -6.29
N TYR A 109 -9.42 0.28 -5.26
CA TYR A 109 -8.88 0.24 -3.90
C TYR A 109 -9.83 -0.51 -3.00
N SER A 110 -9.29 -1.31 -2.09
CA SER A 110 -10.11 -2.03 -1.11
C SER A 110 -9.46 -1.99 0.27
N LEU A 111 -10.32 -2.05 1.28
CA LEU A 111 -9.94 -2.18 2.69
C LEU A 111 -10.68 -3.38 3.23
N ASN A 112 -9.94 -4.42 3.66
CA ASN A 112 -10.53 -5.68 4.13
C ASN A 112 -11.59 -6.21 3.15
N ASP A 113 -11.23 -6.20 1.86
CA ASP A 113 -12.06 -6.66 0.74
C ASP A 113 -13.29 -5.80 0.46
N LEU A 114 -13.44 -4.66 1.11
CA LEU A 114 -14.52 -3.72 0.83
C LEU A 114 -13.99 -2.54 0.03
N PRO A 115 -14.72 -2.06 -0.97
CA PRO A 115 -14.27 -0.91 -1.75
C PRO A 115 -14.09 0.32 -0.85
N ILE A 116 -13.03 1.07 -1.12
CA ILE A 116 -12.78 2.34 -0.46
C ILE A 116 -12.38 3.35 -1.52
N ASN A 117 -12.86 4.59 -1.39
CA ASN A 117 -12.48 5.61 -2.36
C ASN A 117 -11.09 6.15 -2.06
N ARG A 118 -10.47 6.73 -3.09
CA ARG A 118 -9.11 7.22 -3.00
C ARG A 118 -8.92 8.28 -1.92
N GLN A 119 -9.90 9.19 -1.78
CA GLN A 119 -9.80 10.27 -0.80
C GLN A 119 -9.75 9.75 0.63
N SER A 120 -10.63 8.80 0.95
CA SER A 120 -10.63 8.17 2.26
C SER A 120 -9.35 7.40 2.51
N LEU A 121 -8.86 6.73 1.47
CA LEU A 121 -7.62 5.96 1.57
C LEU A 121 -6.41 6.85 1.79
N GLU A 122 -6.36 8.02 1.16
CA GLU A 122 -5.28 8.97 1.38
C GLU A 122 -5.25 9.45 2.84
N LYS A 123 -6.42 9.72 3.42
CA LYS A 123 -6.52 10.10 4.82
C LYS A 123 -6.06 8.99 5.74
N LEU A 124 -6.51 7.78 5.46
CA LEU A 124 -6.09 6.62 6.24
C LEU A 124 -4.59 6.39 6.12
N GLY A 125 -4.04 6.57 4.93
CA GLY A 125 -2.61 6.40 4.69
C GLY A 125 -1.76 7.34 5.52
N ALA A 126 -2.11 8.61 5.57
CA ALA A 126 -1.41 9.58 6.39
C ALA A 126 -1.43 9.16 7.87
N PHE A 127 -2.57 8.69 8.33
CA PHE A 127 -2.78 8.23 9.69
C PHE A 127 -1.92 6.99 10.00
N LEU A 128 -1.89 6.02 9.10
CA LEU A 128 -1.13 4.79 9.27
C LEU A 128 0.37 5.04 9.28
N ILE A 129 0.84 5.94 8.46
CA ILE A 129 2.26 6.27 8.40
C ILE A 129 2.71 6.93 9.71
N ASP A 130 1.92 7.86 10.23
CA ASP A 130 2.22 8.50 11.51
C ASP A 130 2.26 7.48 12.64
N PHE A 131 1.32 6.55 12.66
CA PHE A 131 1.26 5.51 13.69
C PHE A 131 2.37 4.50 13.61
N ALA A 132 2.84 4.23 12.45
CA ALA A 132 3.95 3.32 12.28
C ALA A 132 5.25 3.92 12.80
N GLY A 133 5.27 5.21 13.15
CA GLY A 133 6.47 5.89 13.57
C GLY A 133 7.52 5.90 12.48
N GLN A 134 7.08 5.86 11.24
CA GLN A 134 7.98 5.63 10.13
C GLN A 134 8.30 6.89 9.34
N SER A 135 7.72 8.01 9.71
CA SER A 135 7.93 9.25 8.99
C SER A 135 9.42 9.63 8.95
N ASP A 136 10.15 9.30 9.99
CA ASP A 136 11.58 9.60 10.07
C ASP A 136 12.44 8.52 9.43
N THR A 137 11.92 7.33 9.26
CA THR A 137 12.67 6.20 8.70
C THR A 137 12.34 5.98 7.24
N PHE A 138 11.28 6.54 6.81
CA PHE A 138 10.94 6.59 5.40
C PHE A 138 11.55 7.83 4.77
#